data_c788ab94c81ce6ab190a14d69c987568
#
_entry.id   c788ab94c81ce6ab190a14d69c987568
#
_cell.length_a   1.000
_cell.length_b   1.000
_cell.length_c   1.000
_cell.angle_alpha   90.00
_cell.angle_beta   90.00
_cell.angle_gamma   90.00
#
_symmetry.space_group_name_H-M   'P 1'
#
loop_
_entity.id
_entity.type
_entity.pdbx_description
1 polymer ?
#
loop_
_entity_poly.entity_id
_entity_poly.type
_entity_poly.pdbx_seq_one_letter_code
_entity_poly.pdbx_strand_id
1 'polypeptide(L)'
;MSRPRLVARNISRGTMLAERLEDGSSFWAKFMGLMGRPPLACGDGLWLPGENGIHMLFMRFAIDVVFVSPPVGGRSGPRRVLSVHRAVPPWRGVVWRVGGAKGVLELPPGTIDQSGTALGDEIAIELP
;
A
#
# COMPACT_ATOMS: atom_id res chain seq x y z
N MET A 1 14.27 10.77 -16.01
CA MET A 1 13.76 11.48 -14.83
C MET A 1 13.06 10.50 -13.90
N SER A 2 13.45 10.47 -12.65
CA SER A 2 12.74 9.68 -11.66
C SER A 2 11.39 10.33 -11.35
N ARG A 3 10.36 9.51 -11.16
CA ARG A 3 9.07 10.01 -10.69
C ARG A 3 9.24 10.55 -9.27
N PRO A 4 8.53 11.62 -8.89
CA PRO A 4 8.56 12.07 -7.50
C PRO A 4 8.05 10.94 -6.58
N ARG A 5 8.73 10.78 -5.47
CA ARG A 5 8.29 9.83 -4.45
C ARG A 5 7.13 10.42 -3.67
N LEU A 6 6.21 9.56 -3.31
CA LEU A 6 5.10 9.91 -2.46
C LEU A 6 5.39 9.51 -1.02
N VAL A 7 4.58 10.00 -0.10
CA VAL A 7 4.54 9.53 1.27
C VAL A 7 3.13 9.07 1.60
N ALA A 8 3.02 8.09 2.50
CA ALA A 8 1.75 7.64 3.03
C ALA A 8 1.75 7.85 4.54
N ARG A 9 0.82 8.65 5.04
CA ARG A 9 0.69 8.97 6.46
C ARG A 9 -0.68 8.55 6.98
N ASN A 10 -0.69 7.99 8.17
CA ASN A 10 -1.93 7.72 8.88
C ASN A 10 -2.30 8.98 9.67
N ILE A 11 -3.24 9.75 9.16
CA ILE A 11 -3.67 11.02 9.76
C ILE A 11 -4.35 10.77 11.10
N SER A 12 -5.16 9.72 11.19
CA SER A 12 -5.92 9.39 12.39
C SER A 12 -5.02 9.07 13.59
N ARG A 13 -3.84 8.49 13.32
CA ARG A 13 -2.91 8.06 14.37
C ARG A 13 -1.69 8.96 14.50
N GLY A 14 -1.45 9.85 13.52
CA GLY A 14 -0.25 10.66 13.49
C GLY A 14 1.03 9.87 13.21
N THR A 15 0.92 8.76 12.46
CA THR A 15 2.04 7.87 12.18
C THR A 15 2.35 7.82 10.68
N MET A 16 3.56 7.36 10.35
CA MET A 16 4.00 7.21 8.98
C MET A 16 3.87 5.76 8.53
N LEU A 17 3.26 5.53 7.35
CA LEU A 17 3.20 4.21 6.74
C LEU A 17 4.36 3.99 5.77
N ALA A 18 4.68 4.98 4.96
CA ALA A 18 5.80 4.89 4.04
C ALA A 18 6.38 6.29 3.79
N GLU A 19 7.68 6.41 3.97
CA GLU A 19 8.42 7.64 3.65
C GLU A 19 8.83 7.69 2.19
N ARG A 20 8.97 6.52 1.57
CA ARG A 20 9.39 6.35 0.18
C ARG A 20 8.39 5.46 -0.54
N LEU A 21 7.28 6.06 -0.93
CA LEU A 21 6.19 5.36 -1.60
C LEU A 21 6.35 5.49 -3.11
N GLU A 22 6.47 4.37 -3.79
CA GLU A 22 6.52 4.37 -5.25
C GLU A 22 5.11 4.25 -5.81
N ASP A 23 4.83 5.04 -6.85
CA ASP A 23 3.57 4.94 -7.58
C ASP A 23 3.64 3.75 -8.54
N GLY A 24 2.75 2.79 -8.34
CA GLY A 24 2.62 1.59 -9.15
C GLY A 24 1.57 1.66 -10.23
N SER A 25 1.20 2.85 -10.69
CA SER A 25 0.16 3.01 -11.72
C SER A 25 0.47 2.27 -13.01
N SER A 26 1.74 1.94 -13.27
CA SER A 26 2.16 1.06 -14.36
C SER A 26 2.36 -0.35 -13.78
N PHE A 27 1.28 -1.07 -13.57
CA PHE A 27 1.25 -2.33 -12.83
C PHE A 27 2.28 -3.36 -13.29
N TRP A 28 2.35 -3.60 -14.60
CA TRP A 28 3.27 -4.63 -15.12
C TRP A 28 4.72 -4.29 -14.84
N ALA A 29 5.13 -3.05 -15.08
CA ALA A 29 6.50 -2.64 -14.86
C ALA A 29 6.87 -2.76 -13.37
N LYS A 30 5.98 -2.37 -12.47
CA LYS A 30 6.22 -2.44 -11.03
C LYS A 30 6.20 -3.88 -10.52
N PHE A 31 5.26 -4.67 -10.98
CA PHE A 31 5.18 -6.09 -10.62
C PHE A 31 6.45 -6.83 -11.02
N MET A 32 6.90 -6.66 -12.26
CA MET A 32 8.15 -7.26 -12.72
C MET A 32 9.36 -6.73 -11.96
N GLY A 33 9.35 -5.44 -11.60
CA GLY A 33 10.40 -4.85 -10.78
C GLY A 33 10.50 -5.49 -9.40
N LEU A 34 9.36 -5.78 -8.76
CA LEU A 34 9.34 -6.41 -7.44
C LEU A 34 9.84 -7.85 -7.46
N MET A 35 9.60 -8.58 -8.55
CA MET A 35 10.05 -9.97 -8.67
C MET A 35 11.56 -10.13 -8.56
N GLY A 36 12.33 -9.17 -9.04
CA GLY A 36 13.77 -9.19 -8.99
C GLY A 36 14.40 -8.37 -7.88
N ARG A 37 13.59 -7.76 -7.02
CA ARG A 37 14.08 -6.86 -5.97
C ARG A 37 14.28 -7.58 -4.64
N PRO A 38 15.18 -7.06 -3.76
CA PRO A 38 15.18 -7.48 -2.38
C PRO A 38 13.88 -7.08 -1.69
N PRO A 39 13.59 -7.66 -0.50
CA PRO A 39 12.41 -7.28 0.27
C PRO A 39 12.35 -5.77 0.52
N LEU A 40 11.15 -5.25 0.66
CA LEU A 40 10.94 -3.84 0.99
C LEU A 40 11.60 -3.50 2.32
N ALA A 41 12.38 -2.43 2.34
CA ALA A 41 13.01 -1.94 3.56
C ALA A 41 12.00 -1.11 4.39
N CYS A 42 12.31 -0.93 5.66
CA CYS A 42 11.51 -0.06 6.52
C CYS A 42 11.39 1.34 5.88
N GLY A 43 10.17 1.85 5.80
CA GLY A 43 9.87 3.13 5.18
C GLY A 43 9.58 3.06 3.68
N ASP A 44 9.82 1.92 3.04
CA ASP A 44 9.47 1.72 1.63
C ASP A 44 8.02 1.29 1.50
N GLY A 45 7.45 1.53 0.33
CA GLY A 45 6.11 1.08 0.01
C GLY A 45 5.79 1.20 -1.47
N LEU A 46 4.71 0.54 -1.86
CA LEU A 46 4.20 0.60 -3.23
C LEU A 46 2.73 1.01 -3.17
N TRP A 47 2.37 2.01 -3.96
CA TRP A 47 1.00 2.47 -4.11
C TRP A 47 0.42 2.00 -5.43
N LEU A 48 -0.69 1.27 -5.36
CA LEU A 48 -1.41 0.76 -6.54
C LEU A 48 -2.78 1.42 -6.62
N PRO A 49 -2.87 2.58 -7.27
CA PRO A 49 -4.16 3.29 -7.38
C PRO A 49 -5.15 2.48 -8.23
N GLY A 50 -6.41 2.52 -7.83
CA GLY A 50 -7.49 1.90 -8.57
C GLY A 50 -7.69 0.41 -8.30
N GLU A 51 -6.77 -0.25 -7.61
CA GLU A 51 -6.85 -1.69 -7.37
C GLU A 51 -7.77 -2.02 -6.19
N ASN A 52 -8.42 -3.17 -6.27
CA ASN A 52 -9.30 -3.67 -5.22
C ASN A 52 -8.99 -5.11 -4.79
N GLY A 53 -7.87 -5.64 -5.24
CA GLY A 53 -7.40 -6.98 -4.89
C GLY A 53 -5.94 -7.15 -5.23
N ILE A 54 -5.30 -8.14 -4.62
CA ILE A 54 -3.92 -8.51 -4.94
C ILE A 54 -3.76 -10.02 -4.93
N HIS A 55 -2.72 -10.49 -5.60
CA HIS A 55 -2.24 -11.85 -5.44
C HIS A 55 -0.72 -11.82 -5.33
N MET A 56 -0.19 -12.79 -4.57
CA MET A 56 1.25 -12.87 -4.27
C MET A 56 1.99 -13.84 -5.17
N LEU A 57 1.35 -14.25 -6.26
CA LEU A 57 1.96 -15.14 -7.24
C LEU A 57 3.25 -14.50 -7.78
N PHE A 58 4.34 -15.21 -7.72
CA PHE A 58 5.69 -14.75 -8.12
C PHE A 58 6.36 -13.74 -7.17
N MET A 59 5.72 -13.35 -6.09
CA MET A 59 6.40 -12.55 -5.06
C MET A 59 7.31 -13.45 -4.23
N ARG A 60 8.46 -12.90 -3.82
CA ARG A 60 9.48 -13.66 -3.09
C ARG A 60 9.52 -13.37 -1.59
N PHE A 61 8.73 -12.43 -1.12
CA PHE A 61 8.71 -12.04 0.29
C PHE A 61 7.30 -11.67 0.70
N ALA A 62 7.03 -11.78 2.01
CA ALA A 62 5.74 -11.38 2.57
C ALA A 62 5.63 -9.87 2.60
N ILE A 63 4.41 -9.36 2.55
CA ILE A 63 4.11 -7.93 2.66
C ILE A 63 2.89 -7.69 3.54
N ASP A 64 2.83 -6.51 4.15
CA ASP A 64 1.60 -5.98 4.72
C ASP A 64 0.82 -5.27 3.61
N VAL A 65 -0.50 -5.39 3.64
CA VAL A 65 -1.37 -4.84 2.61
C VAL A 65 -2.49 -4.04 3.24
N VAL A 66 -2.69 -2.81 2.76
CA VAL A 66 -3.77 -1.94 3.22
C VAL A 66 -4.61 -1.53 2.03
N PHE A 67 -5.91 -1.85 2.08
CA PHE A 67 -6.86 -1.43 1.06
C PHE A 67 -7.55 -0.15 1.52
N VAL A 68 -7.66 0.80 0.60
CA VAL A 68 -8.22 2.11 0.91
C VAL A 68 -9.34 2.49 -0.05
N SER A 69 -10.22 3.37 0.41
CA SER A 69 -11.33 3.91 -0.36
C SER A 69 -10.86 4.93 -1.41
N PRO A 70 -11.76 5.39 -2.29
CA PRO A 70 -11.51 6.61 -3.04
C PRO A 70 -11.24 7.78 -2.10
N PRO A 71 -10.62 8.88 -2.59
CA PRO A 71 -10.43 10.08 -1.78
C PRO A 71 -11.78 10.62 -1.29
N VAL A 72 -11.81 11.05 -0.05
CA VAL A 72 -13.01 11.64 0.56
C VAL A 72 -12.90 13.16 0.50
N GLY A 73 -13.94 13.81 -0.02
CA GLY A 73 -13.98 15.27 -0.07
C GLY A 73 -13.21 15.89 -1.22
N GLY A 74 -12.83 15.15 -2.24
CA GLY A 74 -12.13 15.65 -3.42
C GLY A 74 -10.87 14.83 -3.75
N ARG A 75 -10.26 15.12 -4.89
CA ARG A 75 -9.14 14.30 -5.44
C ARG A 75 -7.93 14.22 -4.51
N SER A 76 -7.66 15.25 -3.74
CA SER A 76 -6.53 15.28 -2.80
C SER A 76 -6.95 14.95 -1.38
N GLY A 77 -8.18 14.52 -1.16
CA GLY A 77 -8.68 14.17 0.15
C GLY A 77 -8.06 12.89 0.70
N PRO A 78 -8.19 12.66 2.01
CA PRO A 78 -7.71 11.42 2.61
C PRO A 78 -8.54 10.23 2.15
N ARG A 79 -7.95 9.06 2.25
CA ARG A 79 -8.61 7.79 1.95
C ARG A 79 -8.84 7.02 3.23
N ARG A 80 -9.93 6.30 3.30
CA ARG A 80 -10.27 5.51 4.49
C ARG A 80 -9.77 4.09 4.35
N VAL A 81 -9.20 3.54 5.41
CA VAL A 81 -8.77 2.14 5.46
C VAL A 81 -10.00 1.24 5.48
N LEU A 82 -10.10 0.36 4.49
CA LEU A 82 -11.20 -0.58 4.35
C LEU A 82 -10.83 -1.99 4.81
N SER A 83 -9.56 -2.37 4.69
CA SER A 83 -9.10 -3.69 5.05
C SER A 83 -7.60 -3.67 5.29
N VAL A 84 -7.12 -4.44 6.25
CA VAL A 84 -5.68 -4.61 6.52
C VAL A 84 -5.35 -6.09 6.55
N HIS A 85 -4.20 -6.45 5.98
CA HIS A 85 -3.74 -7.83 5.90
C HIS A 85 -2.26 -7.86 6.23
N ARG A 86 -1.92 -8.58 7.30
CA ARG A 86 -0.55 -8.64 7.83
C ARG A 86 0.21 -9.81 7.25
N ALA A 87 1.44 -9.57 6.85
CA ALA A 87 2.38 -10.59 6.42
C ALA A 87 1.76 -11.57 5.41
N VAL A 88 1.16 -11.04 4.34
CA VAL A 88 0.57 -11.87 3.28
C VAL A 88 1.71 -12.69 2.68
N PRO A 89 1.63 -14.03 2.70
CA PRO A 89 2.75 -14.88 2.31
C PRO A 89 3.03 -14.82 0.82
N PRO A 90 4.31 -14.96 0.41
CA PRO A 90 4.65 -14.99 -1.01
C PRO A 90 4.10 -16.26 -1.68
N TRP A 91 3.93 -16.18 -2.98
CA TRP A 91 3.54 -17.25 -3.89
C TRP A 91 2.09 -17.74 -3.78
N ARG A 92 1.46 -17.67 -2.63
CA ARG A 92 0.12 -18.23 -2.42
C ARG A 92 -0.83 -17.33 -1.67
N GLY A 93 -0.36 -16.15 -1.23
CA GLY A 93 -1.23 -15.18 -0.59
C GLY A 93 -2.13 -14.52 -1.62
N VAL A 94 -3.43 -14.47 -1.34
CA VAL A 94 -4.40 -13.84 -2.22
C VAL A 94 -5.39 -13.05 -1.38
N VAL A 95 -5.67 -11.82 -1.78
CA VAL A 95 -6.79 -11.05 -1.26
C VAL A 95 -7.61 -10.59 -2.44
N TRP A 96 -8.76 -11.23 -2.63
CA TRP A 96 -9.66 -10.91 -3.72
C TRP A 96 -10.70 -9.88 -3.26
N ARG A 97 -10.95 -8.90 -4.11
CA ARG A 97 -12.07 -7.97 -4.03
C ARG A 97 -12.41 -7.45 -2.62
N VAL A 98 -11.80 -6.37 -2.25
CA VAL A 98 -12.24 -5.60 -1.09
C VAL A 98 -13.26 -4.58 -1.57
N GLY A 99 -14.51 -4.75 -1.18
CA GLY A 99 -15.61 -3.89 -1.63
C GLY A 99 -15.38 -2.43 -1.33
N GLY A 100 -15.54 -1.57 -2.33
CA GLY A 100 -15.32 -0.14 -2.20
C GLY A 100 -13.87 0.31 -2.30
N ALA A 101 -12.91 -0.61 -2.36
CA ALA A 101 -11.50 -0.25 -2.46
C ALA A 101 -11.18 0.34 -3.84
N LYS A 102 -10.37 1.39 -3.83
CA LYS A 102 -9.84 2.06 -5.03
C LYS A 102 -8.36 2.36 -4.86
N GLY A 103 -7.65 1.47 -4.20
CA GLY A 103 -6.22 1.55 -4.06
C GLY A 103 -5.69 0.59 -3.01
N VAL A 104 -4.44 0.22 -3.18
CA VAL A 104 -3.74 -0.73 -2.33
C VAL A 104 -2.37 -0.17 -1.97
N LEU A 105 -2.02 -0.23 -0.68
CA LEU A 105 -0.67 0.02 -0.21
C LEU A 105 -0.01 -1.31 0.11
N GLU A 106 1.15 -1.55 -0.48
CA GLU A 106 2.00 -2.69 -0.15
C GLU A 106 3.19 -2.19 0.66
N LEU A 107 3.40 -2.78 1.82
CA LEU A 107 4.34 -2.28 2.84
C LEU A 107 5.17 -3.45 3.39
N PRO A 108 6.33 -3.19 4.01
CA PRO A 108 7.07 -4.24 4.68
C PRO A 108 6.25 -4.86 5.80
N PRO A 109 6.44 -6.16 6.08
CA PRO A 109 5.74 -6.81 7.20
C PRO A 109 6.03 -6.07 8.51
N GLY A 110 4.98 -5.89 9.33
CA GLY A 110 5.07 -5.19 10.60
C GLY A 110 4.68 -3.72 10.55
N THR A 111 4.55 -3.13 9.36
CA THR A 111 4.20 -1.72 9.23
C THR A 111 2.80 -1.41 9.77
N ILE A 112 1.84 -2.31 9.53
CA ILE A 112 0.48 -2.13 10.05
C ILE A 112 0.51 -2.01 11.58
N ASP A 113 1.22 -2.91 12.25
CA ASP A 113 1.30 -2.90 13.70
C ASP A 113 2.10 -1.70 14.23
N GLN A 114 3.23 -1.38 13.61
CA GLN A 114 4.07 -0.25 14.03
C GLN A 114 3.35 1.09 13.90
N SER A 115 2.57 1.26 12.84
CA SER A 115 1.82 2.49 12.61
C SER A 115 0.50 2.55 13.36
N GLY A 116 0.05 1.43 13.91
CA GLY A 116 -1.25 1.33 14.57
C GLY A 116 -2.43 1.40 13.61
N THR A 117 -2.20 1.20 12.32
CA THR A 117 -3.23 1.36 11.31
C THR A 117 -4.34 0.33 11.47
N ALA A 118 -5.59 0.81 11.47
CA ALA A 118 -6.77 0.00 11.67
C ALA A 118 -7.89 0.44 10.72
N LEU A 119 -8.92 -0.39 10.63
CA LEU A 119 -10.10 -0.09 9.81
C LEU A 119 -10.70 1.27 10.20
N GLY A 120 -11.05 2.04 9.19
CA GLY A 120 -11.65 3.35 9.37
C GLY A 120 -10.65 4.50 9.53
N ASP A 121 -9.37 4.21 9.68
CA ASP A 121 -8.35 5.27 9.75
C ASP A 121 -8.24 6.01 8.42
N GLU A 122 -7.85 7.26 8.50
CA GLU A 122 -7.66 8.11 7.32
C GLU A 122 -6.19 8.14 6.93
N ILE A 123 -5.93 7.89 5.65
CA ILE A 123 -4.57 7.83 5.08
C ILE A 123 -4.43 8.95 4.06
N ALA A 124 -3.37 9.73 4.20
CA ALA A 124 -2.98 10.72 3.19
C ALA A 124 -1.85 10.14 2.33
N ILE A 125 -2.04 10.17 1.03
CA ILE A 125 -1.04 9.76 0.04
C ILE A 125 -0.72 11.01 -0.76
N GLU A 126 0.47 11.56 -0.55
CA GLU A 126 0.80 12.89 -1.02
C GLU A 126 2.28 13.06 -1.30
N LEU A 127 2.65 14.17 -1.91
CA LEU A 127 4.04 14.57 -2.05
C LEU A 127 4.62 14.88 -0.67
N PRO A 128 5.91 14.60 -0.47
CA PRO A 128 6.55 14.87 0.81
C PRO A 128 6.62 16.35 1.14
#